data_bf3345798848e794b69f6d9938cf5c49
#
_entry.id   bf3345798848e794b69f6d9938cf5c49
#
_cell.length_a   1.000
_cell.length_b   1.000
_cell.length_c   1.000
_cell.angle_alpha   90.00
_cell.angle_beta   90.00
_cell.angle_gamma   90.00
#
_symmetry.space_group_name_H-M   'P 1'
#
loop_
_entity.id
_entity.type
_entity.pdbx_description
1 polymer ?
#
loop_
_entity_poly.entity_id
_entity_poly.type
_entity_poly.pdbx_seq_one_letter_code
_entity_poly.pdbx_strand_id
1 'polypeptide(L)'
;LGDVYKRQMFESMNLTFISVAQYEADSYKNVYKNFERMASVLYIPVERMVYTKQTHTTNIKIVDNSHAGMGITRERDYDNIDGLVTNTRNLCLVSSYADCIPVTLVDEKQHVIAAMHAGWKGTVGNIAANGFNAMKNAFGCVNENIKAFIGPGICMDCYEVSSDVADMFKAAYTKQEVNLLLKNGKTEGKYQLNLLSANYINLINCGIKASDIYVSDVCTCCNSNILFSHRASKGK
;
A
#
# COMPACT_ATOMS: atom_id res chain seq x y z
N LEU A 1 -14.00 11.04 18.38
CA LEU A 1 -12.69 10.84 19.05
C LEU A 1 -11.74 10.00 18.19
N GLY A 2 -12.23 8.96 17.45
CA GLY A 2 -11.41 8.13 16.58
C GLY A 2 -10.79 8.87 15.39
N ASP A 3 -11.54 9.77 14.76
CA ASP A 3 -11.08 10.48 13.56
C ASP A 3 -10.06 11.58 13.87
N VAL A 4 -10.19 12.25 15.01
CA VAL A 4 -9.21 13.25 15.47
C VAL A 4 -7.89 12.59 15.85
N TYR A 5 -7.94 11.41 16.47
CA TYR A 5 -6.75 10.66 16.87
C TYR A 5 -6.00 10.08 15.64
N LYS A 6 -6.74 9.56 14.66
CA LYS A 6 -6.17 9.11 13.36
C LYS A 6 -5.49 10.28 12.64
N ARG A 7 -6.14 11.45 12.58
CA ARG A 7 -5.60 12.64 11.91
C ARG A 7 -4.33 13.17 12.59
N GLN A 8 -4.31 13.27 13.92
CA GLN A 8 -3.10 13.69 14.68
C GLN A 8 -1.94 12.72 14.52
N MET A 9 -2.20 11.40 14.48
CA MET A 9 -1.16 10.40 14.26
C MET A 9 -0.58 10.48 12.84
N PHE A 10 -1.40 10.74 11.82
CA PHE A 10 -0.93 10.96 10.45
C PHE A 10 -0.10 12.25 10.34
N GLU A 11 -0.48 13.33 11.00
CA GLU A 11 0.24 14.60 11.02
C GLU A 11 1.59 14.50 11.74
N SER A 12 1.69 13.75 12.84
CA SER A 12 2.94 13.57 13.58
C SER A 12 3.99 12.71 12.87
N MET A 13 3.55 11.82 11.97
CA MET A 13 4.43 10.88 11.26
C MET A 13 4.74 11.28 9.82
N ASN A 14 4.26 12.45 9.33
CA ASN A 14 4.36 12.86 7.92
C ASN A 14 3.84 11.77 6.94
N LEU A 15 2.88 10.96 7.38
CA LEU A 15 2.20 9.96 6.57
C LEU A 15 0.94 10.58 5.99
N THR A 16 0.96 10.88 4.71
CA THR A 16 -0.22 11.38 4.01
C THR A 16 -0.59 10.43 2.89
N PHE A 17 -1.81 9.91 2.96
CA PHE A 17 -2.42 9.18 1.85
C PHE A 17 -3.13 10.19 0.95
N ILE A 18 -2.62 10.38 -0.24
CA ILE A 18 -3.25 11.20 -1.26
C ILE A 18 -3.62 10.30 -2.43
N SER A 19 -4.90 10.30 -2.78
CA SER A 19 -5.37 9.64 -3.98
C SER A 19 -5.15 10.55 -5.18
N VAL A 20 -4.23 10.15 -6.06
CA VAL A 20 -3.98 10.87 -7.31
C VAL A 20 -4.27 9.94 -8.46
N ALA A 21 -5.15 10.39 -9.37
CA ALA A 21 -5.36 9.72 -10.64
C ALA A 21 -4.11 9.84 -11.51
N GLN A 22 -3.52 8.71 -11.81
CA GLN A 22 -2.67 8.57 -12.96
C GLN A 22 -3.51 7.86 -14.03
N TYR A 23 -4.15 8.65 -14.91
CA TYR A 23 -4.74 8.11 -16.11
C TYR A 23 -3.62 7.92 -17.14
N GLU A 24 -3.50 6.72 -17.72
CA GLU A 24 -2.63 6.47 -18.88
C GLU A 24 -2.97 7.38 -20.07
N ALA A 25 -4.20 7.94 -20.08
CA ALA A 25 -4.70 8.87 -21.10
C ALA A 25 -4.41 10.34 -20.80
N ASP A 26 -3.88 10.68 -19.61
CA ASP A 26 -3.64 12.08 -19.27
C ASP A 26 -2.27 12.55 -19.75
N SER A 27 -2.18 13.82 -20.17
CA SER A 27 -0.89 14.36 -20.60
C SER A 27 0.07 14.43 -19.39
N TYR A 28 1.37 14.19 -19.62
CA TYR A 28 2.42 14.34 -18.61
C TYR A 28 2.30 15.67 -17.83
N LYS A 29 1.92 16.75 -18.51
CA LYS A 29 1.70 18.08 -17.92
C LYS A 29 0.60 18.07 -16.85
N ASN A 30 -0.50 17.36 -17.07
CA ASN A 30 -1.60 17.28 -16.10
C ASN A 30 -1.23 16.40 -14.89
N VAL A 31 -0.57 15.28 -15.15
CA VAL A 31 -0.04 14.40 -14.10
C VAL A 31 0.94 15.17 -13.21
N TYR A 32 1.89 15.92 -13.82
CA TYR A 32 2.86 16.70 -13.08
C TYR A 32 2.20 17.78 -12.22
N LYS A 33 1.19 18.50 -12.75
CA LYS A 33 0.41 19.47 -11.97
C LYS A 33 -0.28 18.85 -10.75
N ASN A 34 -0.71 17.59 -10.84
CA ASN A 34 -1.29 16.91 -9.69
C ASN A 34 -0.23 16.63 -8.62
N PHE A 35 1.00 16.28 -9.01
CA PHE A 35 2.12 16.18 -8.06
C PHE A 35 2.46 17.53 -7.42
N GLU A 36 2.45 18.63 -8.18
CA GLU A 36 2.65 19.99 -7.63
C GLU A 36 1.58 20.35 -6.59
N ARG A 37 0.31 20.01 -6.84
CA ARG A 37 -0.78 20.21 -5.87
C ARG A 37 -0.56 19.40 -4.61
N MET A 38 -0.14 18.12 -4.73
CA MET A 38 0.20 17.30 -3.58
C MET A 38 1.39 17.87 -2.81
N ALA A 39 2.44 18.27 -3.51
CA ALA A 39 3.64 18.89 -2.94
C ALA A 39 3.28 20.11 -2.09
N SER A 40 2.37 20.96 -2.59
CA SER A 40 1.91 22.15 -1.85
C SER A 40 1.14 21.82 -0.57
N VAL A 41 0.32 20.75 -0.58
CA VAL A 41 -0.44 20.30 0.59
C VAL A 41 0.45 19.63 1.63
N LEU A 42 1.46 18.88 1.16
CA LEU A 42 2.39 18.14 2.01
C LEU A 42 3.56 18.99 2.51
N TYR A 43 3.74 20.19 1.95
CA TYR A 43 4.95 21.02 2.18
C TYR A 43 6.25 20.28 1.85
N ILE A 44 6.21 19.36 0.87
CA ILE A 44 7.36 18.60 0.38
C ILE A 44 7.52 18.86 -1.11
N PRO A 45 8.67 19.38 -1.58
CA PRO A 45 8.91 19.61 -3.02
C PRO A 45 8.77 18.33 -3.85
N VAL A 46 8.29 18.44 -5.09
CA VAL A 46 8.11 17.31 -6.02
C VAL A 46 9.44 16.57 -6.24
N GLU A 47 10.55 17.31 -6.25
CA GLU A 47 11.92 16.78 -6.38
C GLU A 47 12.33 15.90 -5.19
N ARG A 48 11.59 15.95 -4.08
CA ARG A 48 11.79 15.12 -2.89
C ARG A 48 10.87 13.91 -2.82
N MET A 49 10.13 13.62 -3.88
CA MET A 49 9.26 12.46 -4.01
C MET A 49 9.96 11.37 -4.80
N VAL A 50 9.75 10.10 -4.39
CA VAL A 50 10.24 8.90 -5.10
C VAL A 50 9.04 8.00 -5.39
N TYR A 51 8.83 7.68 -6.66
CA TYR A 51 7.65 6.95 -7.10
C TYR A 51 7.99 5.52 -7.51
N THR A 52 7.27 4.54 -6.98
CA THR A 52 7.37 3.12 -7.36
C THR A 52 7.17 2.90 -8.87
N LYS A 53 7.66 1.76 -9.39
CA LYS A 53 7.24 1.23 -10.71
C LYS A 53 6.57 -0.13 -10.48
N GLN A 54 5.30 -0.07 -10.14
CA GLN A 54 4.49 -1.18 -9.68
C GLN A 54 4.12 -2.13 -10.83
N THR A 55 4.34 -3.41 -10.62
CA THR A 55 3.99 -4.48 -11.57
C THR A 55 3.38 -5.68 -10.85
N HIS A 56 2.87 -5.46 -9.63
CA HIS A 56 2.25 -6.47 -8.76
C HIS A 56 3.24 -7.57 -8.34
N THR A 57 4.48 -7.17 -8.01
CA THR A 57 5.51 -8.04 -7.45
C THR A 57 5.54 -7.96 -5.92
N THR A 58 6.56 -8.55 -5.31
CA THR A 58 6.89 -8.41 -3.89
C THR A 58 8.23 -7.71 -3.67
N ASN A 59 8.75 -7.06 -4.72
CA ASN A 59 10.07 -6.44 -4.68
C ASN A 59 10.04 -5.13 -3.92
N ILE A 60 11.03 -4.98 -3.03
CA ILE A 60 11.24 -3.80 -2.19
C ILE A 60 12.56 -3.14 -2.58
N LYS A 61 12.55 -1.81 -2.72
CA LYS A 61 13.78 -1.02 -2.93
C LYS A 61 14.00 -0.09 -1.74
N ILE A 62 15.21 -0.10 -1.21
CA ILE A 62 15.66 0.91 -0.24
C ILE A 62 16.06 2.14 -1.04
N VAL A 63 15.56 3.30 -0.65
CA VAL A 63 15.77 4.58 -1.32
C VAL A 63 16.31 5.63 -0.36
N ASP A 64 17.12 6.55 -0.91
CA ASP A 64 17.77 7.64 -0.20
C ASP A 64 17.75 8.94 -1.02
N ASN A 65 18.55 9.94 -0.64
CA ASN A 65 18.64 11.21 -1.35
C ASN A 65 19.03 11.08 -2.83
N SER A 66 19.78 10.04 -3.20
CA SER A 66 20.17 9.81 -4.60
C SER A 66 18.99 9.44 -5.49
N HIS A 67 17.89 8.95 -4.89
CA HIS A 67 16.66 8.54 -5.58
C HIS A 67 15.62 9.67 -5.66
N ALA A 68 15.84 10.81 -4.99
CA ALA A 68 14.89 11.92 -4.96
C ALA A 68 14.50 12.38 -6.37
N GLY A 69 13.19 12.56 -6.62
CA GLY A 69 12.61 12.92 -7.91
C GLY A 69 12.38 11.76 -8.89
N MET A 70 12.91 10.56 -8.61
CA MET A 70 12.79 9.42 -9.52
C MET A 70 11.33 9.03 -9.76
N GLY A 71 10.99 8.93 -11.04
CA GLY A 71 9.65 8.58 -11.53
C GLY A 71 8.67 9.73 -11.61
N ILE A 72 9.08 10.97 -11.26
CA ILE A 72 8.26 12.18 -11.32
C ILE A 72 9.00 13.30 -12.06
N THR A 73 10.16 13.73 -11.57
CA THR A 73 10.96 14.80 -12.19
C THR A 73 12.14 14.29 -12.99
N ARG A 74 12.49 13.03 -12.80
CA ARG A 74 13.54 12.31 -13.55
C ARG A 74 13.23 10.84 -13.71
N GLU A 75 13.92 10.18 -14.63
CA GLU A 75 13.77 8.76 -14.89
C GLU A 75 14.20 7.90 -13.70
N ARG A 76 13.58 6.72 -13.57
CA ARG A 76 13.97 5.69 -12.59
C ARG A 76 15.17 4.90 -13.10
N ASP A 77 16.01 4.47 -12.19
CA ASP A 77 17.05 3.46 -12.43
C ASP A 77 16.61 2.04 -12.02
N TYR A 78 15.33 1.88 -11.72
CA TYR A 78 14.72 0.62 -11.25
C TYR A 78 13.42 0.33 -11.97
N ASP A 79 13.07 -0.96 -11.97
CA ASP A 79 11.83 -1.52 -12.52
C ASP A 79 11.26 -2.58 -11.57
N ASN A 80 9.99 -2.94 -11.75
CA ASN A 80 9.32 -4.01 -10.99
C ASN A 80 9.44 -3.85 -9.46
N ILE A 81 9.25 -2.64 -8.95
CA ILE A 81 9.30 -2.30 -7.53
C ILE A 81 7.90 -1.90 -7.05
N ASP A 82 7.35 -2.71 -6.15
CA ASP A 82 6.05 -2.51 -5.55
C ASP A 82 6.12 -1.99 -4.10
N GLY A 83 7.32 -1.85 -3.54
CA GLY A 83 7.51 -1.24 -2.23
C GLY A 83 8.81 -0.46 -2.12
N LEU A 84 8.77 0.63 -1.36
CA LEU A 84 9.90 1.50 -1.05
C LEU A 84 10.12 1.56 0.46
N VAL A 85 11.38 1.61 0.87
CA VAL A 85 11.79 1.77 2.28
C VAL A 85 12.84 2.87 2.36
N THR A 86 12.77 3.73 3.39
CA THR A 86 13.77 4.77 3.62
C THR A 86 13.88 5.17 5.09
N ASN A 87 15.06 5.61 5.50
CA ASN A 87 15.30 6.40 6.72
C ASN A 87 15.68 7.85 6.42
N THR A 88 15.65 8.25 5.14
CA THR A 88 16.04 9.59 4.71
C THR A 88 14.94 10.59 5.04
N ARG A 89 15.26 11.57 5.88
CA ARG A 89 14.33 12.65 6.25
C ARG A 89 13.97 13.51 5.04
N ASN A 90 12.72 13.98 5.01
CA ASN A 90 12.17 14.82 3.93
C ASN A 90 12.21 14.14 2.55
N LEU A 91 12.21 12.81 2.49
CA LEU A 91 12.00 12.03 1.28
C LEU A 91 10.61 11.40 1.34
N CYS A 92 9.77 11.72 0.35
CA CYS A 92 8.39 11.23 0.28
C CYS A 92 8.33 9.98 -0.59
N LEU A 93 7.82 8.88 -0.03
CA LEU A 93 7.55 7.67 -0.78
C LEU A 93 6.18 7.76 -1.45
N VAL A 94 6.12 7.53 -2.75
CA VAL A 94 4.90 7.62 -3.56
C VAL A 94 4.56 6.27 -4.17
N SER A 95 3.30 5.90 -4.08
CA SER A 95 2.72 4.70 -4.71
C SER A 95 1.30 5.02 -5.17
N SER A 96 0.82 4.37 -6.22
CA SER A 96 -0.55 4.57 -6.73
C SER A 96 -1.41 3.35 -6.49
N TYR A 97 -2.69 3.60 -6.23
CA TYR A 97 -3.66 2.55 -5.89
C TYR A 97 -5.01 2.83 -6.54
N ALA A 98 -5.61 1.75 -7.06
CA ALA A 98 -7.00 1.71 -7.49
C ALA A 98 -7.51 0.32 -7.14
N ASP A 99 -8.00 0.14 -5.91
CA ASP A 99 -8.45 -1.10 -5.25
C ASP A 99 -7.38 -1.91 -4.52
N CYS A 100 -6.13 -2.00 -5.03
CA CYS A 100 -5.05 -2.65 -4.30
C CYS A 100 -4.80 -2.00 -2.94
N ILE A 101 -4.26 -2.76 -1.99
CA ILE A 101 -4.15 -2.33 -0.60
C ILE A 101 -2.82 -1.60 -0.36
N PRO A 102 -2.84 -0.32 0.07
CA PRO A 102 -1.67 0.31 0.66
C PRO A 102 -1.30 -0.39 1.98
N VAL A 103 -0.06 -0.79 2.13
CA VAL A 103 0.50 -1.23 3.41
C VAL A 103 1.67 -0.34 3.74
N THR A 104 1.60 0.36 4.87
CA THR A 104 2.66 1.26 5.33
C THR A 104 3.17 0.80 6.68
N LEU A 105 4.49 0.79 6.86
CA LEU A 105 5.14 0.49 8.13
C LEU A 105 5.96 1.70 8.57
N VAL A 106 6.00 1.94 9.87
CA VAL A 106 6.76 3.03 10.49
C VAL A 106 7.48 2.52 11.74
N ASP A 107 8.77 2.80 11.83
CA ASP A 107 9.56 2.71 13.06
C ASP A 107 9.99 4.12 13.46
N GLU A 108 9.35 4.68 14.48
CA GLU A 108 9.65 6.05 14.96
C GLU A 108 11.02 6.13 15.64
N LYS A 109 11.51 5.03 16.24
CA LYS A 109 12.80 5.01 16.94
C LYS A 109 13.96 5.00 15.96
N GLN A 110 13.85 4.24 14.87
CA GLN A 110 14.86 4.17 13.82
C GLN A 110 14.63 5.23 12.73
N HIS A 111 13.53 5.99 12.79
CA HIS A 111 13.10 6.94 11.75
C HIS A 111 13.02 6.32 10.36
N VAL A 112 12.45 5.11 10.26
CA VAL A 112 12.30 4.33 9.03
C VAL A 112 10.83 4.25 8.65
N ILE A 113 10.54 4.45 7.36
CA ILE A 113 9.22 4.25 6.78
C ILE A 113 9.28 3.28 5.60
N ALA A 114 8.21 2.52 5.39
CA ALA A 114 8.00 1.69 4.22
C ALA A 114 6.60 1.93 3.65
N ALA A 115 6.50 1.98 2.32
CA ALA A 115 5.23 2.07 1.61
C ALA A 115 5.16 0.98 0.55
N MET A 116 4.15 0.12 0.59
CA MET A 116 4.02 -1.08 -0.24
C MET A 116 2.67 -1.13 -0.93
N HIS A 117 2.68 -1.54 -2.20
CA HIS A 117 1.51 -1.81 -3.01
C HIS A 117 1.14 -3.30 -2.94
N ALA A 118 0.12 -3.64 -2.17
CA ALA A 118 -0.32 -5.00 -1.97
C ALA A 118 -1.59 -5.30 -2.81
N GLY A 119 -1.41 -5.55 -4.11
CA GLY A 119 -2.40 -6.26 -4.92
C GLY A 119 -2.49 -7.72 -4.49
N TRP A 120 -3.40 -8.53 -5.06
CA TRP A 120 -3.57 -9.93 -4.64
C TRP A 120 -2.27 -10.75 -4.76
N LYS A 121 -1.45 -10.53 -5.82
CA LYS A 121 -0.15 -11.21 -5.98
C LYS A 121 0.84 -10.80 -4.89
N GLY A 122 0.96 -9.48 -4.63
CA GLY A 122 1.80 -8.97 -3.57
C GLY A 122 1.36 -9.44 -2.18
N THR A 123 0.04 -9.51 -1.95
CA THR A 123 -0.54 -10.00 -0.70
C THR A 123 -0.23 -11.47 -0.46
N VAL A 124 -0.52 -12.36 -1.43
CA VAL A 124 -0.25 -13.80 -1.31
C VAL A 124 1.25 -14.10 -1.26
N GLY A 125 2.07 -13.30 -1.96
CA GLY A 125 3.54 -13.35 -1.90
C GLY A 125 4.15 -12.65 -0.69
N ASN A 126 3.30 -12.10 0.21
CA ASN A 126 3.68 -11.47 1.48
C ASN A 126 4.64 -10.28 1.35
N ILE A 127 4.28 -9.30 0.51
CA ILE A 127 5.05 -8.05 0.34
C ILE A 127 5.22 -7.30 1.68
N ALA A 128 4.27 -7.41 2.61
CA ALA A 128 4.35 -6.79 3.92
C ALA A 128 5.55 -7.33 4.73
N ALA A 129 5.76 -8.65 4.72
CA ALA A 129 6.94 -9.25 5.36
C ALA A 129 8.23 -8.83 4.67
N ASN A 130 8.24 -8.73 3.34
CA ASN A 130 9.42 -8.28 2.60
C ASN A 130 9.78 -6.84 2.95
N GLY A 131 8.79 -5.95 3.07
CA GLY A 131 9.00 -4.57 3.53
C GLY A 131 9.56 -4.50 4.95
N PHE A 132 8.97 -5.26 5.88
CA PHE A 132 9.48 -5.34 7.25
C PHE A 132 10.90 -5.92 7.31
N ASN A 133 11.19 -6.98 6.57
CA ASN A 133 12.54 -7.58 6.50
C ASN A 133 13.56 -6.58 5.94
N ALA A 134 13.19 -5.78 4.94
CA ALA A 134 14.06 -4.73 4.43
C ALA A 134 14.35 -3.66 5.50
N MET A 135 13.33 -3.22 6.28
CA MET A 135 13.51 -2.31 7.42
C MET A 135 14.43 -2.91 8.49
N LYS A 136 14.19 -4.19 8.85
CA LYS A 136 14.99 -4.92 9.86
C LYS A 136 16.44 -5.06 9.43
N ASN A 137 16.67 -5.54 8.22
CA ASN A 137 18.02 -5.89 7.74
C ASN A 137 18.88 -4.65 7.48
N ALA A 138 18.29 -3.57 6.94
CA ALA A 138 19.04 -2.38 6.59
C ALA A 138 19.16 -1.37 7.74
N PHE A 139 18.19 -1.32 8.65
CA PHE A 139 18.08 -0.26 9.64
C PHE A 139 17.92 -0.75 11.09
N GLY A 140 17.93 -2.07 11.32
CA GLY A 140 17.82 -2.63 12.68
C GLY A 140 16.45 -2.45 13.33
N CYS A 141 15.39 -2.28 12.54
CA CYS A 141 14.03 -2.20 13.06
C CYS A 141 13.62 -3.50 13.75
N VAL A 142 12.81 -3.41 14.78
CA VAL A 142 12.29 -4.56 15.55
C VAL A 142 10.77 -4.52 15.61
N ASN A 143 10.13 -5.69 15.70
CA ASN A 143 8.67 -5.83 15.63
C ASN A 143 7.93 -4.93 16.61
N GLU A 144 8.47 -4.78 17.82
CA GLU A 144 7.85 -4.04 18.93
C GLU A 144 7.78 -2.52 18.70
N ASN A 145 8.56 -2.01 17.75
CA ASN A 145 8.59 -0.57 17.42
C ASN A 145 7.76 -0.24 16.17
N ILE A 146 7.30 -1.28 15.42
CA ILE A 146 6.58 -1.06 14.18
C ILE A 146 5.12 -0.70 14.43
N LYS A 147 4.68 0.39 13.81
CA LYS A 147 3.28 0.69 13.58
C LYS A 147 2.95 0.45 12.11
N ALA A 148 1.84 -0.22 11.86
CA ALA A 148 1.41 -0.61 10.52
C ALA A 148 0.05 -0.02 10.18
N PHE A 149 -0.12 0.40 8.90
CA PHE A 149 -1.36 0.96 8.38
C PHE A 149 -1.75 0.22 7.10
N ILE A 150 -3.02 -0.20 7.01
CA ILE A 150 -3.58 -0.98 5.91
C ILE A 150 -4.77 -0.24 5.30
N GLY A 151 -4.73 0.01 4.00
CA GLY A 151 -5.82 0.64 3.24
C GLY A 151 -5.81 2.17 3.27
N PRO A 152 -6.78 2.84 2.64
CA PRO A 152 -8.01 2.33 1.98
C PRO A 152 -7.75 1.39 0.80
N GLY A 153 -8.69 0.48 0.55
CA GLY A 153 -8.62 -0.45 -0.57
C GLY A 153 -9.96 -1.14 -0.80
N ILE A 154 -10.05 -2.07 -1.75
CA ILE A 154 -11.31 -2.73 -2.07
C ILE A 154 -11.74 -3.68 -0.94
N CYS A 155 -13.01 -3.59 -0.51
CA CYS A 155 -13.57 -4.50 0.50
C CYS A 155 -13.91 -5.88 -0.09
N MET A 156 -14.11 -6.85 0.79
CA MET A 156 -14.46 -8.22 0.43
C MET A 156 -15.69 -8.30 -0.48
N ASP A 157 -16.76 -7.57 -0.16
CA ASP A 157 -18.03 -7.63 -0.89
C ASP A 157 -17.96 -7.07 -2.32
N CYS A 158 -16.95 -6.24 -2.60
CA CYS A 158 -16.66 -5.69 -3.92
C CYS A 158 -15.60 -6.48 -4.69
N TYR A 159 -14.82 -7.35 -4.01
CA TYR A 159 -13.67 -8.01 -4.62
C TYR A 159 -13.92 -9.49 -4.93
N GLU A 160 -14.63 -9.72 -6.03
CA GLU A 160 -14.84 -11.06 -6.56
C GLU A 160 -13.67 -11.47 -7.46
N VAL A 161 -13.13 -12.67 -7.23
CA VAL A 161 -11.97 -13.27 -7.92
C VAL A 161 -12.32 -14.65 -8.48
N SER A 162 -11.52 -15.11 -9.44
CA SER A 162 -11.62 -16.46 -10.02
C SER A 162 -11.05 -17.53 -9.07
N SER A 163 -11.36 -18.79 -9.36
CA SER A 163 -10.93 -19.94 -8.56
C SER A 163 -9.39 -20.07 -8.48
N ASP A 164 -8.68 -19.79 -9.57
CA ASP A 164 -7.21 -19.83 -9.59
C ASP A 164 -6.58 -18.87 -8.60
N VAL A 165 -7.11 -17.64 -8.47
CA VAL A 165 -6.69 -16.70 -7.44
C VAL A 165 -7.03 -17.21 -6.04
N ALA A 166 -8.26 -17.70 -5.84
CA ALA A 166 -8.68 -18.25 -4.55
C ALA A 166 -7.81 -19.44 -4.12
N ASP A 167 -7.42 -20.30 -5.04
CA ASP A 167 -6.58 -21.48 -4.77
C ASP A 167 -5.17 -21.09 -4.34
N MET A 168 -4.62 -19.98 -4.84
CA MET A 168 -3.34 -19.45 -4.33
C MET A 168 -3.45 -19.02 -2.86
N PHE A 169 -4.56 -18.40 -2.45
CA PHE A 169 -4.79 -18.06 -1.04
C PHE A 169 -5.02 -19.30 -0.18
N LYS A 170 -5.75 -20.31 -0.68
CA LYS A 170 -5.91 -21.59 0.04
C LYS A 170 -4.59 -22.33 0.26
N ALA A 171 -3.63 -22.17 -0.67
CA ALA A 171 -2.30 -22.78 -0.56
C ALA A 171 -1.37 -22.01 0.38
N ALA A 172 -1.53 -20.68 0.49
CA ALA A 172 -0.63 -19.82 1.25
C ALA A 172 -1.02 -19.62 2.73
N TYR A 173 -2.30 -19.84 3.06
CA TYR A 173 -2.85 -19.58 4.39
C TYR A 173 -3.40 -20.86 5.03
N THR A 174 -3.44 -20.90 6.37
CA THR A 174 -4.05 -21.99 7.12
C THR A 174 -5.56 -22.08 6.84
N LYS A 175 -6.15 -23.26 7.05
CA LYS A 175 -7.60 -23.47 6.84
C LYS A 175 -8.46 -22.47 7.65
N GLN A 176 -8.02 -22.13 8.86
CA GLN A 176 -8.73 -21.16 9.71
C GLN A 176 -8.65 -19.74 9.13
N GLU A 177 -7.48 -19.32 8.66
CA GLU A 177 -7.29 -18.04 8.00
C GLU A 177 -8.07 -17.96 6.68
N VAL A 178 -8.05 -19.02 5.86
CA VAL A 178 -8.82 -19.09 4.61
C VAL A 178 -10.31 -18.83 4.84
N ASN A 179 -10.90 -19.35 5.93
CA ASN A 179 -12.30 -19.09 6.27
C ASN A 179 -12.60 -17.61 6.58
N LEU A 180 -11.58 -16.83 6.97
CA LEU A 180 -11.70 -15.37 7.17
C LEU A 180 -11.51 -14.61 5.86
N LEU A 181 -10.73 -15.16 4.92
CA LEU A 181 -10.30 -14.51 3.70
C LEU A 181 -11.23 -14.74 2.51
N LEU A 182 -11.86 -15.92 2.43
CA LEU A 182 -12.62 -16.35 1.26
C LEU A 182 -14.06 -16.70 1.63
N LYS A 183 -15.00 -16.24 0.80
CA LYS A 183 -16.40 -16.66 0.79
C LYS A 183 -16.79 -17.04 -0.64
N ASN A 184 -17.90 -17.79 -0.80
CA ASN A 184 -18.47 -18.04 -2.12
C ASN A 184 -18.79 -16.71 -2.81
N GLY A 185 -18.47 -16.61 -4.08
CA GLY A 185 -18.75 -15.43 -4.89
C GLY A 185 -20.24 -15.29 -5.22
N LYS A 186 -20.59 -14.16 -5.81
CA LYS A 186 -21.93 -13.91 -6.37
C LYS A 186 -22.14 -14.69 -7.67
N THR A 187 -21.04 -14.94 -8.38
CA THR A 187 -21.01 -15.74 -9.61
C THR A 187 -20.55 -17.15 -9.27
N GLU A 188 -21.18 -18.16 -9.84
CA GLU A 188 -20.79 -19.56 -9.67
C GLU A 188 -19.32 -19.78 -10.06
N GLY A 189 -18.59 -20.53 -9.24
CA GLY A 189 -17.15 -20.80 -9.43
C GLY A 189 -16.23 -19.63 -9.08
N LYS A 190 -16.76 -18.49 -8.57
CA LYS A 190 -15.96 -17.35 -8.08
C LYS A 190 -16.00 -17.22 -6.57
N TYR A 191 -15.13 -16.39 -6.03
CA TYR A 191 -14.94 -16.18 -4.60
C TYR A 191 -14.87 -14.68 -4.28
N GLN A 192 -15.40 -14.29 -3.12
CA GLN A 192 -15.14 -12.98 -2.52
C GLN A 192 -13.87 -13.09 -1.69
N LEU A 193 -12.92 -12.18 -1.93
CA LEU A 193 -11.60 -12.18 -1.27
C LEU A 193 -11.40 -10.95 -0.41
N ASN A 194 -10.98 -11.15 0.86
CA ASN A 194 -10.67 -10.10 1.81
C ASN A 194 -9.17 -9.79 1.83
N LEU A 195 -8.72 -8.87 0.97
CA LEU A 195 -7.31 -8.46 0.91
C LEU A 195 -6.86 -7.67 2.16
N LEU A 196 -7.75 -6.89 2.79
CA LEU A 196 -7.44 -6.15 4.01
C LEU A 196 -7.07 -7.12 5.14
N SER A 197 -7.92 -8.14 5.36
CA SER A 197 -7.67 -9.18 6.38
C SER A 197 -6.43 -10.02 6.04
N ALA A 198 -6.16 -10.31 4.77
CA ALA A 198 -4.97 -11.06 4.37
C ALA A 198 -3.69 -10.29 4.72
N ASN A 199 -3.62 -8.98 4.44
CA ASN A 199 -2.48 -8.15 4.82
C ASN A 199 -2.37 -7.98 6.34
N TYR A 200 -3.50 -7.91 7.06
CA TYR A 200 -3.49 -7.91 8.53
C TYR A 200 -2.88 -9.21 9.09
N ILE A 201 -3.30 -10.37 8.59
CA ILE A 201 -2.74 -11.68 8.99
C ILE A 201 -1.24 -11.74 8.69
N ASN A 202 -0.83 -11.28 7.51
CA ASN A 202 0.58 -11.23 7.14
C ASN A 202 1.44 -10.42 8.13
N LEU A 203 0.92 -9.27 8.59
CA LEU A 203 1.61 -8.44 9.58
C LEU A 203 1.64 -9.08 10.98
N ILE A 204 0.54 -9.73 11.41
CA ILE A 204 0.52 -10.52 12.66
C ILE A 204 1.57 -11.64 12.58
N ASN A 205 1.65 -12.35 11.47
CA ASN A 205 2.64 -13.42 11.25
C ASN A 205 4.09 -12.90 11.20
N CYS A 206 4.30 -11.61 10.90
CA CYS A 206 5.60 -10.94 11.09
C CYS A 206 5.91 -10.61 12.54
N GLY A 207 5.00 -10.85 13.49
CA GLY A 207 5.15 -10.56 14.90
C GLY A 207 4.84 -9.12 15.30
N ILE A 208 4.17 -8.34 14.43
CA ILE A 208 3.68 -7.00 14.78
C ILE A 208 2.43 -7.16 15.65
N LYS A 209 2.37 -6.42 16.75
CA LYS A 209 1.24 -6.52 17.69
C LYS A 209 -0.05 -6.02 17.06
N ALA A 210 -1.15 -6.71 17.34
CA ALA A 210 -2.48 -6.32 16.85
C ALA A 210 -2.87 -4.87 17.22
N SER A 211 -2.43 -4.39 18.39
CA SER A 211 -2.63 -3.01 18.86
C SER A 211 -1.92 -1.95 18.00
N ASP A 212 -0.91 -2.36 17.26
CA ASP A 212 -0.06 -1.48 16.44
C ASP A 212 -0.37 -1.60 14.94
N ILE A 213 -1.45 -2.33 14.58
CA ILE A 213 -1.94 -2.45 13.21
C ILE A 213 -3.28 -1.72 13.07
N TYR A 214 -3.31 -0.72 12.23
CA TYR A 214 -4.47 0.12 11.94
C TYR A 214 -5.02 -0.23 10.56
N VAL A 215 -6.29 -0.63 10.49
CA VAL A 215 -6.95 -1.01 9.23
C VAL A 215 -8.02 0.03 8.90
N SER A 216 -8.00 0.53 7.67
CA SER A 216 -9.04 1.43 7.17
C SER A 216 -10.33 0.67 6.91
N ASP A 217 -11.45 1.26 7.25
CA ASP A 217 -12.81 0.80 6.94
C ASP A 217 -13.35 1.37 5.61
N VAL A 218 -12.54 2.18 4.90
CA VAL A 218 -12.94 2.83 3.65
C VAL A 218 -12.67 1.92 2.47
N CYS A 219 -13.73 1.56 1.74
CA CYS A 219 -13.64 0.80 0.49
C CYS A 219 -13.56 1.75 -0.71
N THR A 220 -12.55 1.58 -1.57
CA THR A 220 -12.37 2.37 -2.79
C THR A 220 -13.52 2.19 -3.78
N CYS A 221 -14.01 0.96 -3.96
CA CYS A 221 -15.10 0.65 -4.87
C CYS A 221 -16.46 1.18 -4.38
N CYS A 222 -16.75 1.07 -3.08
CA CYS A 222 -17.98 1.64 -2.49
C CYS A 222 -18.00 3.17 -2.53
N ASN A 223 -16.83 3.79 -2.50
CA ASN A 223 -16.65 5.24 -2.49
C ASN A 223 -16.04 5.76 -3.81
N SER A 224 -16.40 5.14 -4.93
CA SER A 224 -15.85 5.47 -6.26
C SER A 224 -16.20 6.87 -6.76
N ASN A 225 -17.06 7.59 -6.06
CA ASN A 225 -17.35 9.01 -6.32
C ASN A 225 -16.25 9.97 -5.80
N ILE A 226 -15.41 9.51 -4.87
CA ILE A 226 -14.30 10.30 -4.27
C ILE A 226 -12.94 9.60 -4.31
N LEU A 227 -12.92 8.30 -4.59
CA LEU A 227 -11.71 7.47 -4.67
C LEU A 227 -11.65 6.73 -6.00
N PHE A 228 -10.44 6.49 -6.49
CA PHE A 228 -10.25 5.68 -7.69
C PHE A 228 -10.46 4.20 -7.40
N SER A 229 -11.24 3.55 -8.28
CA SER A 229 -11.49 2.12 -8.22
C SER A 229 -11.49 1.54 -9.64
N HIS A 230 -10.54 0.65 -9.90
CA HIS A 230 -10.48 -0.11 -11.15
C HIS A 230 -11.72 -0.99 -11.32
N ARG A 231 -12.22 -1.56 -10.21
CA ARG A 231 -13.42 -2.41 -10.21
C ARG A 231 -14.68 -1.61 -10.56
N ALA A 232 -14.87 -0.43 -9.96
CA ALA A 232 -16.04 0.42 -10.23
C ALA A 232 -15.99 1.00 -11.66
N SER A 233 -14.82 1.40 -12.14
CA SER A 233 -14.63 1.94 -13.50
C SER A 233 -14.68 0.86 -14.59
N LYS A 234 -14.72 -0.43 -14.23
CA LYS A 234 -14.64 -1.58 -15.15
C LYS A 234 -13.37 -1.56 -16.01
N GLY A 235 -12.27 -1.09 -15.42
CA GLY A 235 -10.98 -1.00 -16.10
C GLY A 235 -10.87 0.14 -17.12
N LYS A 236 -11.72 1.18 -16.99
CA LYS A 236 -11.67 2.38 -17.83
C LYS A 236 -10.87 3.48 -17.18
#